data_ac3cd2f7b22b06980924f0f353bdbd2d
#
_entry.id   ac3cd2f7b22b06980924f0f353bdbd2d
#
_cell.length_a   1.000
_cell.length_b   1.000
_cell.length_c   1.000
_cell.angle_alpha   90.00
_cell.angle_beta   90.00
_cell.angle_gamma   90.00
#
_symmetry.space_group_name_H-M   'P 1'
#
loop_
_entity.id
_entity.type
_entity.pdbx_description
1 polymer ?
#
loop_
_entity_poly.entity_id
_entity_poly.type
_entity_poly.pdbx_seq_one_letter_code
_entity_poly.pdbx_strand_id
1 'polypeptide(L)'
;MVYQKVIQFDQENQFQDGLANEIKQLTWLHYENPDKGEVRQVLEDYHLPVHFGEYVYDQFETSWIEYYRNDAGDLFTYIIIQYPYGHEVISENTYHTAPLVIVMGQDLVMTFMNHTNMPFMLDIQRLNFPSDFPMTSAYAFVMYMFYEVAQAHIDAVTIMHGLIKQAEEEARHSTKNNVSYALINVNKGPVYLSTAVHNNAKTLSRINQYFNQLENDTRYQERVLNRVQIEMNQAVTMIENDMALINKLNDMLSNVISNNLNDVMKRLTVITIIMTVPTITAGLWGMNVALPLEDNVHGFSIILVGSIILSVIIYFIIDRINLFK
;
A
#
# COMPACT_ATOMS: atom_id res chain seq x y z
N MET A 1 13.85 24.30 0.17
CA MET A 1 13.14 25.61 -0.02
C MET A 1 12.42 25.92 1.29
N VAL A 2 12.52 27.15 1.77
CA VAL A 2 11.93 27.54 3.06
C VAL A 2 10.74 28.46 2.80
N TYR A 3 9.59 28.13 3.36
CA TYR A 3 8.41 29.01 3.36
C TYR A 3 8.14 29.47 4.78
N GLN A 4 7.94 30.77 4.94
CA GLN A 4 7.47 31.34 6.19
C GLN A 4 6.12 31.99 5.96
N LYS A 5 5.14 31.62 6.78
CA LYS A 5 3.83 32.26 6.80
C LYS A 5 3.39 32.59 8.22
N VAL A 6 2.68 33.71 8.34
CA VAL A 6 1.98 34.08 9.57
C VAL A 6 0.49 33.86 9.33
N ILE A 7 -0.10 33.00 10.11
CA ILE A 7 -1.53 32.66 10.07
C ILE A 7 -2.23 33.50 11.14
N GLN A 8 -3.20 34.33 10.71
CA GLN A 8 -4.05 35.05 11.65
C GLN A 8 -5.24 34.18 12.01
N PHE A 9 -5.51 34.03 13.31
CA PHE A 9 -6.68 33.32 13.79
C PHE A 9 -7.92 34.20 13.70
N ASP A 10 -9.03 33.61 13.26
CA ASP A 10 -10.30 34.32 13.13
C ASP A 10 -10.90 34.60 14.51
N GLN A 11 -11.11 35.87 14.84
CA GLN A 11 -11.61 36.30 16.16
C GLN A 11 -13.14 36.12 16.31
N GLU A 12 -13.88 36.02 15.21
CA GLU A 12 -15.35 35.97 15.27
C GLU A 12 -15.90 34.69 15.93
N ASN A 13 -15.14 33.60 15.89
CA ASN A 13 -15.57 32.32 16.48
C ASN A 13 -15.14 32.08 17.93
N GLN A 14 -14.31 32.95 18.52
CA GLN A 14 -13.79 32.80 19.88
C GLN A 14 -14.73 33.36 20.99
N PHE A 15 -15.73 34.16 20.64
CA PHE A 15 -16.51 34.92 21.61
C PHE A 15 -17.62 34.17 22.33
N GLN A 16 -17.84 32.89 22.09
CA GLN A 16 -18.92 32.17 22.76
C GLN A 16 -18.56 31.44 24.05
N ASP A 17 -17.29 31.20 24.37
CA ASP A 17 -16.92 30.34 25.53
C ASP A 17 -15.90 30.91 26.54
N GLY A 18 -15.55 32.18 26.51
CA GLY A 18 -15.02 32.90 27.71
C GLY A 18 -13.61 32.52 28.21
N LEU A 19 -12.75 31.89 27.43
CA LEU A 19 -11.36 31.58 27.83
C LEU A 19 -10.36 32.35 26.99
N ALA A 20 -9.78 33.37 27.63
CA ALA A 20 -8.75 34.24 27.08
C ALA A 20 -7.34 33.67 27.32
N ASN A 21 -6.79 32.95 26.35
CA ASN A 21 -5.35 32.98 26.09
C ASN A 21 -5.21 33.27 24.59
N GLU A 22 -5.14 34.56 24.28
CA GLU A 22 -5.18 35.07 22.91
C GLU A 22 -3.86 34.85 22.20
N ILE A 23 -3.68 33.69 21.57
CA ILE A 23 -2.72 33.58 20.47
C ILE A 23 -3.41 34.20 19.26
N LYS A 24 -2.96 35.42 18.90
CA LYS A 24 -3.52 36.15 17.76
C LYS A 24 -2.92 35.75 16.43
N GLN A 25 -1.77 35.11 16.46
CA GLN A 25 -0.99 34.78 15.27
C GLN A 25 -0.20 33.48 15.51
N LEU A 26 -0.16 32.63 14.48
CA LEU A 26 0.69 31.45 14.42
C LEU A 26 1.78 31.66 13.36
N THR A 27 3.03 31.46 13.71
CA THR A 27 4.12 31.42 12.76
C THR A 27 4.28 29.99 12.23
N TRP A 28 4.16 29.81 10.92
CA TRP A 28 4.45 28.53 10.28
C TRP A 28 5.71 28.63 9.43
N LEU A 29 6.69 27.77 9.74
CA LEU A 29 7.93 27.59 8.99
C LEU A 29 7.89 26.22 8.31
N HIS A 30 7.95 26.20 6.98
CA HIS A 30 7.92 24.97 6.20
C HIS A 30 9.20 24.80 5.39
N TYR A 31 9.84 23.65 5.57
CA TYR A 31 11.09 23.27 4.93
C TYR A 31 10.86 22.11 3.98
N GLU A 32 10.93 22.38 2.68
CA GLU A 32 10.87 21.35 1.64
C GLU A 32 12.27 20.97 1.20
N ASN A 33 12.58 19.68 1.27
CA ASN A 33 13.87 19.10 0.90
C ASN A 33 15.06 19.90 1.48
N PRO A 34 15.07 20.13 2.83
CA PRO A 34 16.15 20.88 3.48
C PRO A 34 17.44 20.08 3.48
N ASP A 35 18.57 20.73 3.51
CA ASP A 35 19.84 20.07 3.79
C ASP A 35 20.02 19.83 5.30
N LYS A 36 20.96 18.92 5.66
CA LYS A 36 21.18 18.56 7.08
C LYS A 36 21.69 19.74 7.91
N GLY A 37 22.39 20.71 7.27
CA GLY A 37 22.87 21.91 7.93
C GLY A 37 21.74 22.86 8.27
N GLU A 38 20.79 23.07 7.33
CA GLU A 38 19.60 23.91 7.54
C GLU A 38 18.75 23.37 8.70
N VAL A 39 18.45 22.06 8.71
CA VAL A 39 17.66 21.44 9.80
C VAL A 39 18.36 21.58 11.13
N ARG A 40 19.68 21.31 11.17
CA ARG A 40 20.48 21.45 12.40
C ARG A 40 20.45 22.87 12.92
N GLN A 41 20.71 23.86 12.08
CA GLN A 41 20.72 25.27 12.46
C GLN A 41 19.39 25.70 13.06
N VAL A 42 18.27 25.34 12.42
CA VAL A 42 16.93 25.67 12.92
C VAL A 42 16.67 25.05 14.28
N LEU A 43 17.03 23.79 14.50
CA LEU A 43 16.87 23.14 15.79
C LEU A 43 17.73 23.80 16.87
N GLU A 44 18.97 24.17 16.57
CA GLU A 44 19.87 24.91 17.47
C GLU A 44 19.30 26.30 17.83
N ASP A 45 18.76 27.04 16.86
CA ASP A 45 18.17 28.38 17.06
C ASP A 45 16.99 28.37 18.04
N TYR A 46 16.21 27.27 18.05
CA TYR A 46 15.09 27.07 18.99
C TYR A 46 15.44 26.25 20.23
N HIS A 47 16.73 25.97 20.46
CA HIS A 47 17.23 25.15 21.57
C HIS A 47 16.58 23.75 21.63
N LEU A 48 16.41 23.13 20.48
CA LEU A 48 15.84 21.79 20.31
C LEU A 48 16.95 20.75 20.07
N PRO A 49 16.75 19.49 20.49
CA PRO A 49 17.73 18.43 20.31
C PRO A 49 18.03 18.17 18.81
N VAL A 50 19.29 18.29 18.43
CA VAL A 50 19.74 18.19 17.03
C VAL A 50 19.45 16.79 16.45
N HIS A 51 19.45 15.74 17.27
CA HIS A 51 19.16 14.39 16.81
C HIS A 51 17.75 14.23 16.23
N PHE A 52 16.79 15.07 16.61
CA PHE A 52 15.47 15.09 16.01
C PHE A 52 15.49 15.39 14.50
N GLY A 53 16.52 16.07 14.01
CA GLY A 53 16.71 16.35 12.59
C GLY A 53 17.06 15.11 11.76
N GLU A 54 17.54 14.02 12.36
CA GLU A 54 17.88 12.80 11.65
C GLU A 54 16.65 12.10 11.09
N TYR A 55 15.53 12.20 11.80
CA TYR A 55 14.25 11.59 11.40
C TYR A 55 13.66 12.17 10.11
N VAL A 56 14.04 13.40 9.74
CA VAL A 56 13.62 14.03 8.47
C VAL A 56 14.12 13.21 7.27
N TYR A 57 15.26 12.52 7.40
CA TYR A 57 15.93 11.82 6.31
C TYR A 57 15.76 10.31 6.34
N ASP A 58 15.15 9.76 7.39
CA ASP A 58 14.87 8.34 7.48
C ASP A 58 13.56 8.00 6.77
N GLN A 59 13.67 7.39 5.58
CA GLN A 59 12.50 6.99 4.79
C GLN A 59 11.66 5.87 5.46
N PHE A 60 12.25 5.16 6.42
CA PHE A 60 11.58 4.09 7.17
C PHE A 60 11.09 4.54 8.55
N GLU A 61 11.24 5.83 8.88
CA GLU A 61 10.77 6.35 10.15
C GLU A 61 9.27 6.14 10.30
N THR A 62 8.86 5.74 11.49
CA THR A 62 7.46 5.47 11.81
C THR A 62 6.79 6.69 12.44
N SER A 63 5.45 6.69 12.47
CA SER A 63 4.70 7.80 13.08
C SER A 63 4.72 7.68 14.61
N TRP A 64 5.11 8.75 15.29
CA TRP A 64 5.15 8.85 16.74
C TRP A 64 5.03 10.29 17.23
N ILE A 65 4.93 10.49 18.56
CA ILE A 65 4.86 11.78 19.23
C ILE A 65 5.75 11.78 20.45
N GLU A 66 6.46 12.89 20.66
CA GLU A 66 7.30 13.14 21.84
C GLU A 66 7.14 14.59 22.30
N TYR A 67 7.25 14.79 23.63
CA TYR A 67 7.14 16.10 24.25
C TYR A 67 8.50 16.49 24.80
N TYR A 68 8.94 17.67 24.44
CA TYR A 68 10.24 18.20 24.85
C TYR A 68 10.10 19.60 25.44
N ARG A 69 10.74 19.82 26.57
CA ARG A 69 10.85 21.15 27.17
C ARG A 69 12.28 21.65 26.99
N ASN A 70 12.43 22.79 26.32
CA ASN A 70 13.75 23.40 26.10
C ASN A 70 14.32 24.03 27.38
N ASP A 71 15.57 24.48 27.36
CA ASP A 71 16.24 25.11 28.49
C ASP A 71 15.58 26.45 28.90
N ALA A 72 14.86 27.11 28.01
CA ALA A 72 14.06 28.30 28.31
C ALA A 72 12.74 27.99 29.03
N GLY A 73 12.37 26.72 29.12
CA GLY A 73 11.13 26.26 29.74
C GLY A 73 9.97 26.12 28.78
N ASP A 74 10.15 26.42 27.48
CA ASP A 74 9.10 26.28 26.46
C ASP A 74 8.84 24.83 26.14
N LEU A 75 7.56 24.48 26.00
CA LEU A 75 7.12 23.13 25.66
C LEU A 75 6.96 23.01 24.14
N PHE A 76 7.63 22.04 23.56
CA PHE A 76 7.49 21.64 22.18
C PHE A 76 6.93 20.23 22.07
N THR A 77 6.11 20.01 21.07
CA THR A 77 5.62 18.69 20.71
C THR A 77 6.20 18.29 19.37
N TYR A 78 6.95 17.21 19.37
CA TYR A 78 7.51 16.58 18.18
C TYR A 78 6.53 15.53 17.69
N ILE A 79 6.16 15.60 16.43
CA ILE A 79 5.20 14.70 15.81
C ILE A 79 5.77 14.26 14.46
N ILE A 80 5.83 12.96 14.25
CA ILE A 80 6.12 12.39 12.93
C ILE A 80 4.88 11.69 12.43
N ILE A 81 4.48 12.02 11.21
CA ILE A 81 3.43 11.31 10.47
C ILE A 81 3.96 10.95 9.10
N GLN A 82 3.45 9.86 8.55
CA GLN A 82 3.83 9.41 7.22
C GLN A 82 2.81 9.90 6.20
N TYR A 83 3.28 10.48 5.10
CA TYR A 83 2.45 10.84 3.96
C TYR A 83 2.75 9.96 2.75
N PRO A 84 1.74 9.69 1.89
CA PRO A 84 1.95 8.93 0.68
C PRO A 84 2.60 9.80 -0.39
N TYR A 85 3.52 9.22 -1.14
CA TYR A 85 3.99 9.78 -2.38
C TYR A 85 4.09 8.69 -3.43
N GLY A 86 3.76 9.01 -4.67
CA GLY A 86 3.83 8.11 -5.81
C GLY A 86 4.65 8.75 -6.92
N HIS A 87 5.45 7.94 -7.58
CA HIS A 87 6.07 8.35 -8.83
C HIS A 87 5.14 7.96 -9.97
N GLU A 88 4.67 8.94 -10.74
CA GLU A 88 3.98 8.72 -12.02
C GLU A 88 4.89 8.11 -13.10
N VAL A 89 6.09 7.73 -12.78
CA VAL A 89 7.07 7.19 -13.74
C VAL A 89 6.84 5.69 -13.92
N ILE A 90 5.97 5.36 -14.82
CA ILE A 90 6.02 4.50 -16.01
C ILE A 90 6.45 3.04 -15.84
N SER A 91 7.17 2.58 -14.83
CA SER A 91 7.55 1.17 -14.70
C SER A 91 7.26 0.49 -13.36
N GLU A 92 7.03 1.25 -12.32
CA GLU A 92 6.61 0.73 -11.01
C GLU A 92 5.51 1.64 -10.46
N ASN A 93 4.24 1.28 -10.69
CA ASN A 93 3.06 1.89 -10.07
C ASN A 93 3.06 1.62 -8.56
N THR A 94 4.09 2.03 -7.85
CA THR A 94 4.25 1.78 -6.42
C THR A 94 4.16 3.10 -5.66
N TYR A 95 3.18 3.20 -4.77
CA TYR A 95 3.17 4.21 -3.74
C TYR A 95 4.20 3.87 -2.66
N HIS A 96 4.87 4.89 -2.18
CA HIS A 96 5.75 4.86 -1.03
C HIS A 96 5.24 5.82 0.03
N THR A 97 5.82 5.78 1.21
CA THR A 97 5.54 6.72 2.28
C THR A 97 6.81 7.38 2.75
N ALA A 98 6.70 8.63 3.19
CA ALA A 98 7.82 9.39 3.74
C ALA A 98 7.38 10.14 5.01
N PRO A 99 8.31 10.47 5.91
CA PRO A 99 8.00 11.21 7.12
C PRO A 99 7.74 12.68 6.82
N LEU A 100 6.67 13.22 7.40
CA LEU A 100 6.46 14.64 7.65
C LEU A 100 6.74 14.87 9.12
N VAL A 101 7.82 15.57 9.41
CA VAL A 101 8.20 15.96 10.77
C VAL A 101 7.55 17.29 11.09
N ILE A 102 6.83 17.35 12.20
CA ILE A 102 6.12 18.53 12.70
C ILE A 102 6.65 18.84 14.09
N VAL A 103 7.09 20.08 14.31
CA VAL A 103 7.46 20.59 15.62
C VAL A 103 6.48 21.68 15.97
N MET A 104 5.69 21.45 17.00
CA MET A 104 4.64 22.36 17.45
C MET A 104 5.04 22.99 18.78
N GLY A 105 5.16 24.33 18.80
CA GLY A 105 5.22 25.18 19.99
C GLY A 105 3.89 25.85 20.27
N GLN A 106 3.88 26.87 21.10
CA GLN A 106 2.67 27.61 21.49
C GLN A 106 2.14 28.45 20.30
N ASP A 107 3.00 29.22 19.66
CA ASP A 107 2.69 30.15 18.56
C ASP A 107 3.53 29.87 17.29
N LEU A 108 4.17 28.71 17.26
CA LEU A 108 5.08 28.28 16.21
C LEU A 108 4.76 26.84 15.79
N VAL A 109 4.69 26.62 14.49
CA VAL A 109 4.75 25.27 13.91
C VAL A 109 5.84 25.23 12.87
N MET A 110 6.74 24.26 12.99
CA MET A 110 7.73 23.96 11.96
C MET A 110 7.42 22.62 11.32
N THR A 111 7.58 22.54 10.01
CA THR A 111 7.37 21.29 9.26
C THR A 111 8.56 21.04 8.34
N PHE A 112 8.99 19.78 8.28
CA PHE A 112 10.10 19.33 7.44
C PHE A 112 9.67 18.12 6.63
N MET A 113 9.97 18.15 5.33
CA MET A 113 9.71 17.04 4.43
C MET A 113 10.76 16.93 3.32
N ASN A 114 11.04 15.72 2.85
CA ASN A 114 12.08 15.44 1.85
C ASN A 114 11.58 15.41 0.40
N HIS A 115 10.35 15.83 0.15
CA HIS A 115 9.78 15.90 -1.19
C HIS A 115 9.24 17.30 -1.44
N THR A 116 9.26 17.71 -2.70
CA THR A 116 8.78 19.03 -3.12
C THR A 116 7.46 18.91 -3.86
N ASN A 117 6.67 19.98 -3.84
CA ASN A 117 5.43 20.12 -4.62
C ASN A 117 4.39 19.01 -4.35
N MET A 118 4.32 18.51 -3.13
CA MET A 118 3.31 17.52 -2.78
C MET A 118 1.90 18.16 -2.79
N PRO A 119 0.90 17.53 -3.45
CA PRO A 119 -0.43 18.14 -3.62
C PRO A 119 -1.06 18.58 -2.29
N PHE A 120 -1.09 17.71 -1.26
CA PHE A 120 -1.66 18.04 0.04
C PHE A 120 -0.93 19.22 0.72
N MET A 121 0.38 19.33 0.55
CA MET A 121 1.16 20.42 1.13
C MET A 121 0.88 21.74 0.40
N LEU A 122 0.68 21.70 -0.92
CA LEU A 122 0.25 22.87 -1.69
C LEU A 122 -1.11 23.40 -1.22
N ASP A 123 -2.04 22.52 -0.87
CA ASP A 123 -3.35 22.90 -0.35
C ASP A 123 -3.22 23.55 1.04
N ILE A 124 -2.38 23.01 1.92
CA ILE A 124 -2.05 23.66 3.21
C ILE A 124 -1.40 25.03 2.98
N GLN A 125 -0.49 25.16 2.03
CA GLN A 125 0.19 26.44 1.70
C GLN A 125 -0.78 27.51 1.19
N ARG A 126 -1.89 27.13 0.55
CA ARG A 126 -2.93 28.06 0.10
C ARG A 126 -3.76 28.63 1.24
N LEU A 127 -3.73 27.98 2.42
CA LEU A 127 -4.50 28.34 3.59
C LEU A 127 -6.02 28.37 3.34
N ASN A 128 -6.52 27.56 2.42
CA ASN A 128 -7.95 27.42 2.14
C ASN A 128 -8.56 26.41 3.11
N PHE A 129 -8.75 26.86 4.35
CA PHE A 129 -9.33 25.98 5.37
C PHE A 129 -10.83 25.79 5.13
N PRO A 130 -11.34 24.55 5.26
CA PRO A 130 -12.77 24.30 5.25
C PRO A 130 -13.48 25.10 6.36
N SER A 131 -14.68 25.58 6.10
CA SER A 131 -15.46 26.37 7.07
C SER A 131 -15.78 25.62 8.36
N ASP A 132 -15.78 24.30 8.31
CA ASP A 132 -15.97 23.40 9.46
C ASP A 132 -14.65 23.04 10.18
N PHE A 133 -13.53 23.67 9.75
CA PHE A 133 -12.20 23.49 10.33
C PHE A 133 -11.62 24.85 10.79
N PRO A 134 -12.17 25.47 11.83
CA PRO A 134 -11.75 26.78 12.27
C PRO A 134 -10.33 26.73 12.87
N MET A 135 -9.48 27.65 12.43
CA MET A 135 -8.08 27.79 12.86
C MET A 135 -8.01 28.68 14.10
N THR A 136 -7.91 28.07 15.26
CA THR A 136 -7.89 28.80 16.56
C THR A 136 -6.59 28.63 17.34
N SER A 137 -5.75 27.64 16.96
CA SER A 137 -4.52 27.30 17.69
C SER A 137 -3.53 26.56 16.83
N ALA A 138 -2.29 26.44 17.30
CA ALA A 138 -1.27 25.57 16.69
C ALA A 138 -1.75 24.11 16.61
N TYR A 139 -2.47 23.65 17.62
CA TYR A 139 -3.09 22.32 17.62
C TYR A 139 -4.10 22.16 16.47
N ALA A 140 -5.00 23.10 16.26
CA ALA A 140 -5.95 23.05 15.16
C ALA A 140 -5.25 23.00 13.80
N PHE A 141 -4.17 23.76 13.64
CA PHE A 141 -3.38 23.74 12.42
C PHE A 141 -2.68 22.39 12.19
N VAL A 142 -2.11 21.79 13.23
CA VAL A 142 -1.52 20.45 13.15
C VAL A 142 -2.59 19.39 12.85
N MET A 143 -3.77 19.50 13.44
CA MET A 143 -4.89 18.60 13.12
C MET A 143 -5.34 18.76 11.66
N TYR A 144 -5.30 19.96 11.11
CA TYR A 144 -5.56 20.17 9.70
C TYR A 144 -4.51 19.49 8.81
N MET A 145 -3.24 19.49 9.20
CA MET A 145 -2.20 18.73 8.50
C MET A 145 -2.50 17.21 8.52
N PHE A 146 -2.95 16.70 9.67
CA PHE A 146 -3.38 15.29 9.75
C PHE A 146 -4.58 15.01 8.84
N TYR A 147 -5.52 15.94 8.74
CA TYR A 147 -6.66 15.83 7.83
C TYR A 147 -6.19 15.74 6.37
N GLU A 148 -5.34 16.65 5.93
CA GLU A 148 -4.82 16.68 4.56
C GLU A 148 -3.98 15.43 4.24
N VAL A 149 -3.19 14.94 5.19
CA VAL A 149 -2.44 13.69 5.03
C VAL A 149 -3.40 12.48 4.97
N ALA A 150 -4.50 12.48 5.73
CA ALA A 150 -5.51 11.44 5.63
C ALA A 150 -6.21 11.45 4.27
N GLN A 151 -6.55 12.63 3.74
CA GLN A 151 -7.09 12.78 2.38
C GLN A 151 -6.11 12.30 1.32
N ALA A 152 -4.83 12.64 1.45
CA ALA A 152 -3.79 12.15 0.54
C ALA A 152 -3.68 10.61 0.54
N HIS A 153 -3.87 9.97 1.70
CA HIS A 153 -3.92 8.51 1.77
C HIS A 153 -5.17 7.94 1.10
N ILE A 154 -6.35 8.58 1.29
CA ILE A 154 -7.60 8.16 0.63
C ILE A 154 -7.44 8.24 -0.89
N ASP A 155 -6.85 9.31 -1.41
CA ASP A 155 -6.58 9.47 -2.84
C ASP A 155 -5.62 8.41 -3.36
N ALA A 156 -4.51 8.16 -2.64
CA ALA A 156 -3.55 7.13 -2.99
C ALA A 156 -4.18 5.72 -3.02
N VAL A 157 -4.98 5.39 -2.01
CA VAL A 157 -5.71 4.11 -1.94
C VAL A 157 -6.74 4.01 -3.06
N THR A 158 -7.44 5.10 -3.40
CA THR A 158 -8.41 5.11 -4.51
C THR A 158 -7.73 4.78 -5.85
N ILE A 159 -6.56 5.37 -6.10
CA ILE A 159 -5.76 5.06 -7.31
C ILE A 159 -5.29 3.60 -7.28
N MET A 160 -4.78 3.13 -6.13
CA MET A 160 -4.36 1.74 -5.96
C MET A 160 -5.50 0.75 -6.19
N HIS A 161 -6.70 1.04 -5.67
CA HIS A 161 -7.89 0.25 -5.92
C HIS A 161 -8.18 0.08 -7.43
N GLY A 162 -8.03 1.16 -8.20
CA GLY A 162 -8.15 1.11 -9.66
C GLY A 162 -7.15 0.17 -10.31
N LEU A 163 -5.89 0.21 -9.89
CA LEU A 163 -4.83 -0.68 -10.39
C LEU A 163 -5.06 -2.15 -10.01
N ILE A 164 -5.52 -2.42 -8.79
CA ILE A 164 -5.87 -3.77 -8.34
C ILE A 164 -7.00 -4.33 -9.19
N LYS A 165 -8.04 -3.53 -9.45
CA LYS A 165 -9.18 -3.93 -10.28
C LYS A 165 -8.76 -4.22 -11.71
N GLN A 166 -7.88 -3.41 -12.30
CA GLN A 166 -7.32 -3.66 -13.62
C GLN A 166 -6.55 -4.99 -13.64
N ALA A 167 -5.70 -5.24 -12.64
CA ALA A 167 -4.97 -6.49 -12.52
C ALA A 167 -5.90 -7.71 -12.34
N GLU A 168 -7.02 -7.55 -11.64
CA GLU A 168 -8.05 -8.59 -11.51
C GLU A 168 -8.68 -8.93 -12.88
N GLU A 169 -9.05 -7.92 -13.66
CA GLU A 169 -9.63 -8.11 -15.00
C GLU A 169 -8.64 -8.81 -15.94
N GLU A 170 -7.38 -8.40 -15.92
CA GLU A 170 -6.32 -9.06 -16.71
C GLU A 170 -6.13 -10.53 -16.28
N ALA A 171 -6.17 -10.81 -14.95
CA ALA A 171 -6.07 -12.15 -14.41
C ALA A 171 -7.21 -13.09 -14.85
N ARG A 172 -8.41 -12.56 -15.02
CA ARG A 172 -9.58 -13.34 -15.49
C ARG A 172 -9.45 -13.76 -16.97
N HIS A 173 -8.75 -12.97 -17.78
CA HIS A 173 -8.68 -13.15 -19.24
C HIS A 173 -7.34 -13.72 -19.72
N SER A 174 -6.32 -13.82 -18.89
CA SER A 174 -4.98 -14.26 -19.28
C SER A 174 -4.41 -15.33 -18.34
N THR A 175 -3.94 -16.41 -18.94
CA THR A 175 -3.19 -17.47 -18.24
C THR A 175 -1.66 -17.25 -18.32
N LYS A 176 -1.21 -16.08 -18.72
CA LYS A 176 0.21 -15.79 -18.98
C LYS A 176 0.93 -15.29 -17.71
N ASN A 177 2.23 -15.52 -17.61
CA ASN A 177 3.10 -15.06 -16.53
C ASN A 177 3.06 -13.53 -16.30
N ASN A 178 2.64 -12.74 -17.28
CA ASN A 178 2.52 -11.28 -17.17
C ASN A 178 1.56 -10.83 -16.07
N VAL A 179 0.50 -11.59 -15.80
CA VAL A 179 -0.46 -11.31 -14.74
C VAL A 179 0.19 -11.41 -13.36
N SER A 180 1.06 -12.42 -13.17
CA SER A 180 1.79 -12.58 -11.91
C SER A 180 2.72 -11.39 -11.64
N TYR A 181 3.38 -10.84 -12.67
CA TYR A 181 4.23 -9.65 -12.53
C TYR A 181 3.41 -8.39 -12.22
N ALA A 182 2.25 -8.22 -12.87
CA ALA A 182 1.36 -7.08 -12.61
C ALA A 182 0.90 -7.08 -11.15
N LEU A 183 0.52 -8.24 -10.60
CA LEU A 183 0.10 -8.37 -9.20
C LEU A 183 1.24 -8.19 -8.21
N ILE A 184 2.45 -8.65 -8.51
CA ILE A 184 3.62 -8.41 -7.65
C ILE A 184 3.91 -6.91 -7.53
N ASN A 185 3.80 -6.16 -8.62
CA ASN A 185 4.04 -4.71 -8.61
C ASN A 185 2.94 -3.96 -7.83
N VAL A 186 1.69 -4.41 -7.93
CA VAL A 186 0.57 -3.80 -7.21
C VAL A 186 0.59 -4.12 -5.71
N ASN A 187 1.23 -5.22 -5.27
CA ASN A 187 1.27 -5.65 -3.87
C ASN A 187 2.11 -4.74 -2.94
N LYS A 188 3.11 -4.03 -3.44
CA LYS A 188 4.05 -3.29 -2.59
C LYS A 188 3.43 -2.02 -2.01
N GLY A 189 2.75 -1.22 -2.83
CA GLY A 189 2.16 0.05 -2.42
C GLY A 189 1.18 -0.08 -1.26
N PRO A 190 0.19 -0.99 -1.31
CA PRO A 190 -0.76 -1.20 -0.21
C PRO A 190 -0.11 -1.55 1.13
N VAL A 191 1.01 -2.26 1.13
CA VAL A 191 1.73 -2.61 2.37
C VAL A 191 2.32 -1.36 3.02
N TYR A 192 2.96 -0.47 2.25
CA TYR A 192 3.50 0.78 2.77
C TYR A 192 2.37 1.70 3.25
N LEU A 193 1.33 1.89 2.44
CA LEU A 193 0.17 2.70 2.80
C LEU A 193 -0.53 2.17 4.06
N SER A 194 -0.74 0.85 4.17
CA SER A 194 -1.36 0.23 5.34
C SER A 194 -0.56 0.50 6.61
N THR A 195 0.76 0.31 6.56
CA THR A 195 1.62 0.56 7.71
C THR A 195 1.57 2.03 8.13
N ALA A 196 1.64 2.95 7.18
CA ALA A 196 1.61 4.39 7.43
C ALA A 196 0.29 4.83 8.05
N VAL A 197 -0.84 4.45 7.45
CA VAL A 197 -2.18 4.86 7.92
C VAL A 197 -2.44 4.35 9.34
N HIS A 198 -2.09 3.09 9.63
CA HIS A 198 -2.25 2.53 10.98
C HIS A 198 -1.38 3.24 12.02
N ASN A 199 -0.13 3.57 11.68
CA ASN A 199 0.75 4.30 12.58
C ASN A 199 0.29 5.74 12.78
N ASN A 200 -0.16 6.42 11.73
CA ASN A 200 -0.76 7.76 11.83
C ASN A 200 -1.99 7.75 12.74
N ALA A 201 -2.88 6.77 12.60
CA ALA A 201 -4.08 6.63 13.44
C ALA A 201 -3.71 6.42 14.92
N LYS A 202 -2.69 5.62 15.23
CA LYS A 202 -2.18 5.44 16.60
C LYS A 202 -1.59 6.73 17.16
N THR A 203 -0.82 7.46 16.36
CA THR A 203 -0.22 8.75 16.75
C THR A 203 -1.30 9.78 17.01
N LEU A 204 -2.31 9.87 16.16
CA LEU A 204 -3.49 10.74 16.37
C LEU A 204 -4.20 10.44 17.70
N SER A 205 -4.38 9.17 18.03
CA SER A 205 -4.99 8.77 19.31
C SER A 205 -4.15 9.19 20.51
N ARG A 206 -2.82 9.13 20.42
CA ARG A 206 -1.91 9.58 21.49
C ARG A 206 -1.92 11.10 21.65
N ILE A 207 -1.96 11.83 20.55
CA ILE A 207 -2.12 13.30 20.56
C ILE A 207 -3.39 13.68 21.32
N ASN A 208 -4.50 13.03 21.00
CA ASN A 208 -5.77 13.29 21.68
C ASN A 208 -5.71 13.05 23.18
N GLN A 209 -5.13 11.92 23.61
CA GLN A 209 -5.00 11.62 25.04
C GLN A 209 -4.19 12.68 25.79
N TYR A 210 -3.16 13.22 25.17
CA TYR A 210 -2.33 14.25 25.80
C TYR A 210 -3.02 15.60 25.89
N PHE A 211 -3.63 16.06 24.80
CA PHE A 211 -4.30 17.37 24.78
C PHE A 211 -5.54 17.42 25.66
N ASN A 212 -6.28 16.33 25.77
CA ASN A 212 -7.41 16.23 26.72
C ASN A 212 -6.97 16.34 28.19
N GLN A 213 -5.68 16.14 28.50
CA GLN A 213 -5.14 16.32 29.85
C GLN A 213 -4.68 17.76 30.13
N LEU A 214 -4.41 18.57 29.09
CA LEU A 214 -3.80 19.89 29.24
C LEU A 214 -4.79 21.06 29.17
N GLU A 215 -5.90 20.92 28.48
CA GLU A 215 -6.83 22.03 28.20
C GLU A 215 -8.26 21.73 28.62
N ASN A 216 -8.89 22.74 29.25
CA ASN A 216 -10.27 22.67 29.73
C ASN A 216 -11.33 22.93 28.65
N ASP A 217 -10.96 23.28 27.42
CA ASP A 217 -11.92 23.56 26.33
C ASP A 217 -12.08 22.36 25.37
N THR A 218 -12.94 21.46 25.80
CA THR A 218 -13.10 20.14 25.19
C THR A 218 -13.95 20.12 23.91
N ARG A 219 -14.94 20.99 23.76
CA ARG A 219 -15.95 20.84 22.69
C ARG A 219 -15.43 21.15 21.28
N TYR A 220 -14.56 22.12 21.18
CA TYR A 220 -14.04 22.55 19.89
C TYR A 220 -12.99 21.58 19.37
N GLN A 221 -12.06 21.23 20.23
CA GLN A 221 -11.00 20.26 19.94
C GLN A 221 -11.57 18.89 19.58
N GLU A 222 -12.64 18.46 20.27
CA GLU A 222 -13.37 17.24 19.96
C GLU A 222 -13.94 17.23 18.54
N ARG A 223 -14.49 18.33 18.04
CA ARG A 223 -15.03 18.39 16.67
C ARG A 223 -13.96 18.26 15.61
N VAL A 224 -12.86 18.99 15.76
CA VAL A 224 -11.71 18.94 14.84
C VAL A 224 -11.12 17.55 14.84
N LEU A 225 -10.87 16.99 16.01
CA LEU A 225 -10.35 15.64 16.16
C LEU A 225 -11.27 14.58 15.55
N ASN A 226 -12.56 14.64 15.82
CA ASN A 226 -13.54 13.69 15.26
C ASN A 226 -13.53 13.73 13.73
N ARG A 227 -13.38 14.90 13.12
CA ARG A 227 -13.25 15.02 11.67
C ARG A 227 -12.02 14.27 11.16
N VAL A 228 -10.87 14.53 11.75
CA VAL A 228 -9.61 13.85 11.36
C VAL A 228 -9.70 12.34 11.59
N GLN A 229 -10.31 11.90 12.69
CA GLN A 229 -10.50 10.48 12.98
C GLN A 229 -11.40 9.79 11.94
N ILE A 230 -12.45 10.46 11.49
CA ILE A 230 -13.34 9.91 10.45
C ILE A 230 -12.55 9.64 9.17
N GLU A 231 -11.80 10.63 8.67
CA GLU A 231 -11.02 10.49 7.45
C GLU A 231 -9.90 9.44 7.61
N MET A 232 -9.20 9.46 8.74
CA MET A 232 -8.15 8.47 9.03
C MET A 232 -8.72 7.04 9.10
N ASN A 233 -9.87 6.85 9.77
CA ASN A 233 -10.52 5.54 9.84
C ASN A 233 -11.06 5.10 8.46
N GLN A 234 -11.50 6.03 7.63
CA GLN A 234 -11.86 5.73 6.25
C GLN A 234 -10.65 5.21 5.47
N ALA A 235 -9.50 5.89 5.55
CA ALA A 235 -8.27 5.44 4.91
C ALA A 235 -7.85 4.03 5.38
N VAL A 236 -7.90 3.78 6.71
CA VAL A 236 -7.63 2.45 7.29
C VAL A 236 -8.55 1.39 6.68
N THR A 237 -9.86 1.65 6.68
CA THR A 237 -10.85 0.69 6.17
C THR A 237 -10.65 0.40 4.68
N MET A 238 -10.38 1.42 3.89
CA MET A 238 -10.16 1.26 2.45
C MET A 238 -8.92 0.40 2.17
N ILE A 239 -7.80 0.68 2.84
CA ILE A 239 -6.57 -0.08 2.60
C ILE A 239 -6.67 -1.53 3.10
N GLU A 240 -7.38 -1.79 4.21
CA GLU A 240 -7.65 -3.14 4.69
C GLU A 240 -8.48 -3.96 3.68
N ASN A 241 -9.48 -3.33 3.07
CA ASN A 241 -10.28 -3.96 2.02
C ASN A 241 -9.44 -4.28 0.78
N ASP A 242 -8.56 -3.38 0.37
CA ASP A 242 -7.67 -3.59 -0.77
C ASP A 242 -6.65 -4.70 -0.49
N MET A 243 -6.08 -4.75 0.72
CA MET A 243 -5.21 -5.84 1.15
C MET A 243 -5.92 -7.22 1.13
N ALA A 244 -7.17 -7.25 1.59
CA ALA A 244 -7.99 -8.47 1.55
C ALA A 244 -8.29 -8.90 0.09
N LEU A 245 -8.56 -7.93 -0.80
CA LEU A 245 -8.78 -8.20 -2.23
C LEU A 245 -7.51 -8.76 -2.89
N ILE A 246 -6.35 -8.18 -2.62
CA ILE A 246 -5.05 -8.65 -3.13
C ILE A 246 -4.77 -10.09 -2.69
N ASN A 247 -4.98 -10.41 -1.42
CA ASN A 247 -4.80 -11.77 -0.91
C ASN A 247 -5.71 -12.76 -1.65
N LYS A 248 -6.98 -12.40 -1.85
CA LYS A 248 -7.93 -13.21 -2.60
C LYS A 248 -7.51 -13.40 -4.07
N LEU A 249 -6.94 -12.39 -4.70
CA LEU A 249 -6.41 -12.49 -6.07
C LEU A 249 -5.19 -13.40 -6.15
N ASN A 250 -4.29 -13.35 -5.18
CA ASN A 250 -3.14 -14.25 -5.08
C ASN A 250 -3.59 -15.72 -4.93
N ASP A 251 -4.59 -16.00 -4.10
CA ASP A 251 -5.17 -17.34 -3.93
C ASP A 251 -5.82 -17.81 -5.23
N MET A 252 -6.57 -16.94 -5.90
CA MET A 252 -7.18 -17.26 -7.19
C MET A 252 -6.14 -17.61 -8.25
N LEU A 253 -5.05 -16.85 -8.36
CA LEU A 253 -3.95 -17.14 -9.29
C LEU A 253 -3.28 -18.47 -8.97
N SER A 254 -3.00 -18.76 -7.71
CA SER A 254 -2.42 -20.04 -7.29
C SER A 254 -3.30 -21.21 -7.71
N ASN A 255 -4.62 -21.07 -7.59
CA ASN A 255 -5.58 -22.07 -8.02
C ASN A 255 -5.60 -22.22 -9.56
N VAL A 256 -5.55 -21.10 -10.32
CA VAL A 256 -5.48 -21.14 -11.79
C VAL A 256 -4.21 -21.84 -12.26
N ILE A 257 -3.05 -21.51 -11.67
CA ILE A 257 -1.77 -22.15 -11.99
C ILE A 257 -1.85 -23.66 -11.69
N SER A 258 -2.36 -24.04 -10.52
CA SER A 258 -2.52 -25.44 -10.13
C SER A 258 -3.44 -26.21 -11.10
N ASN A 259 -4.56 -25.62 -11.50
CA ASN A 259 -5.47 -26.22 -12.47
C ASN A 259 -4.80 -26.41 -13.84
N ASN A 260 -4.07 -25.39 -14.32
CA ASN A 260 -3.34 -25.49 -15.58
C ASN A 260 -2.26 -26.59 -15.55
N LEU A 261 -1.50 -26.70 -14.44
CA LEU A 261 -0.54 -27.79 -14.24
C LEU A 261 -1.23 -29.16 -14.27
N ASN A 262 -2.37 -29.29 -13.60
CA ASN A 262 -3.17 -30.52 -13.65
C ASN A 262 -3.59 -30.86 -15.08
N ASP A 263 -4.05 -29.90 -15.85
CA ASP A 263 -4.45 -30.13 -17.24
C ASP A 263 -3.27 -30.54 -18.14
N VAL A 264 -2.09 -29.95 -17.95
CA VAL A 264 -0.86 -30.36 -18.63
C VAL A 264 -0.49 -31.79 -18.24
N MET A 265 -0.52 -32.12 -16.94
CA MET A 265 -0.22 -33.47 -16.45
C MET A 265 -1.21 -34.51 -16.98
N LYS A 266 -2.50 -34.18 -17.03
CA LYS A 266 -3.54 -35.03 -17.64
C LYS A 266 -3.22 -35.33 -19.11
N ARG A 267 -2.93 -34.29 -19.91
CA ARG A 267 -2.57 -34.45 -21.32
C ARG A 267 -1.33 -35.30 -21.51
N LEU A 268 -0.28 -35.07 -20.70
CA LEU A 268 0.95 -35.82 -20.74
C LEU A 268 0.69 -37.30 -20.41
N THR A 269 -0.11 -37.58 -19.38
CA THR A 269 -0.48 -38.92 -18.98
C THR A 269 -1.21 -39.67 -20.12
N VAL A 270 -2.20 -39.01 -20.75
CA VAL A 270 -2.92 -39.58 -21.90
C VAL A 270 -1.97 -39.94 -23.05
N ILE A 271 -1.08 -39.01 -23.42
CA ILE A 271 -0.09 -39.21 -24.48
C ILE A 271 0.82 -40.40 -24.12
N THR A 272 1.28 -40.46 -22.87
CA THR A 272 2.15 -41.53 -22.39
C THR A 272 1.44 -42.91 -22.51
N ILE A 273 0.18 -43.03 -22.06
CA ILE A 273 -0.59 -44.27 -22.15
C ILE A 273 -0.75 -44.69 -23.61
N ILE A 274 -1.11 -43.77 -24.51
CA ILE A 274 -1.29 -44.06 -25.93
C ILE A 274 0.03 -44.55 -26.55
N MET A 275 1.17 -43.92 -26.22
CA MET A 275 2.48 -44.32 -26.76
C MET A 275 3.01 -45.63 -26.16
N THR A 276 2.57 -45.99 -24.97
CA THR A 276 2.98 -47.23 -24.30
C THR A 276 2.53 -48.45 -25.09
N VAL A 277 1.36 -48.41 -25.74
CA VAL A 277 0.84 -49.55 -26.50
C VAL A 277 1.74 -50.00 -27.68
N PRO A 278 2.08 -49.11 -28.62
CA PRO A 278 3.06 -49.43 -29.67
C PRO A 278 4.39 -49.88 -29.11
N THR A 279 4.89 -49.25 -28.03
CA THR A 279 6.19 -49.60 -27.42
C THR A 279 6.19 -51.00 -26.84
N ILE A 280 5.15 -51.41 -26.10
CA ILE A 280 5.03 -52.76 -25.59
C ILE A 280 4.93 -53.76 -26.75
N THR A 281 4.10 -53.46 -27.75
CA THR A 281 3.93 -54.34 -28.92
C THR A 281 5.24 -54.52 -29.65
N ALA A 282 5.99 -53.43 -29.92
CA ALA A 282 7.28 -53.50 -30.58
C ALA A 282 8.34 -54.26 -29.71
N GLY A 283 8.32 -54.05 -28.39
CA GLY A 283 9.18 -54.80 -27.45
C GLY A 283 8.96 -56.28 -27.42
N LEU A 284 7.66 -56.71 -27.43
CA LEU A 284 7.33 -58.16 -27.50
C LEU A 284 7.77 -58.78 -28.81
N TRP A 285 7.55 -58.08 -29.95
CA TRP A 285 7.97 -58.59 -31.25
C TRP A 285 9.47 -58.47 -31.52
N GLY A 286 10.20 -57.75 -30.68
CA GLY A 286 11.69 -57.71 -30.74
C GLY A 286 12.34 -58.85 -29.95
N MET A 287 11.59 -59.76 -29.34
CA MET A 287 12.15 -60.85 -28.58
C MET A 287 12.60 -61.99 -29.51
N ASN A 288 13.71 -62.70 -29.18
CA ASN A 288 14.21 -63.88 -29.91
C ASN A 288 13.48 -65.19 -29.47
N VAL A 289 12.15 -65.19 -29.59
CA VAL A 289 11.26 -66.34 -29.29
C VAL A 289 10.29 -66.54 -30.44
N ALA A 290 9.80 -67.76 -30.67
CA ALA A 290 8.81 -68.01 -31.71
C ALA A 290 7.53 -67.20 -31.45
N LEU A 291 7.18 -66.29 -32.33
CA LEU A 291 6.06 -65.35 -32.19
C LEU A 291 4.93 -65.68 -33.21
N PRO A 292 3.66 -65.41 -32.84
CA PRO A 292 2.59 -65.52 -33.82
C PRO A 292 2.84 -64.57 -35.01
N LEU A 293 2.57 -65.06 -36.25
CA LEU A 293 2.76 -64.29 -37.49
C LEU A 293 4.23 -64.07 -37.90
N GLU A 294 5.22 -64.69 -37.28
CA GLU A 294 6.63 -64.56 -37.63
C GLU A 294 6.93 -64.92 -39.09
N ASP A 295 6.33 -66.00 -39.58
CA ASP A 295 6.49 -66.49 -40.97
C ASP A 295 5.65 -65.78 -42.02
N ASN A 296 4.82 -64.78 -41.57
CA ASN A 296 3.93 -64.10 -42.49
C ASN A 296 4.57 -62.83 -43.05
N VAL A 297 4.65 -62.72 -44.38
CA VAL A 297 5.25 -61.53 -45.09
C VAL A 297 4.58 -60.20 -44.66
N HIS A 298 3.32 -60.25 -44.25
CA HIS A 298 2.55 -59.08 -43.78
C HIS A 298 2.50 -58.97 -42.26
N GLY A 299 3.21 -59.82 -41.51
CA GLY A 299 3.16 -59.87 -40.05
C GLY A 299 3.47 -58.56 -39.39
N PHE A 300 4.52 -57.85 -39.82
CA PHE A 300 4.88 -56.51 -39.32
C PHE A 300 3.76 -55.51 -39.53
N SER A 301 3.17 -55.46 -40.72
CA SER A 301 2.10 -54.48 -41.04
C SER A 301 0.85 -54.71 -40.25
N ILE A 302 0.47 -56.01 -40.02
CA ILE A 302 -0.69 -56.37 -39.21
C ILE A 302 -0.51 -55.94 -37.78
N ILE A 303 0.64 -56.16 -37.20
CA ILE A 303 0.94 -55.77 -35.81
C ILE A 303 1.03 -54.27 -35.63
N LEU A 304 1.65 -53.55 -36.55
CA LEU A 304 1.71 -52.12 -36.53
C LEU A 304 0.32 -51.49 -36.59
N VAL A 305 -0.51 -51.91 -37.55
CA VAL A 305 -1.89 -51.41 -37.67
C VAL A 305 -2.72 -51.79 -36.47
N GLY A 306 -2.59 -53.03 -35.95
CA GLY A 306 -3.27 -53.48 -34.75
C GLY A 306 -2.91 -52.67 -33.52
N SER A 307 -1.65 -52.30 -33.31
CA SER A 307 -1.18 -51.48 -32.19
C SER A 307 -1.73 -50.05 -32.28
N ILE A 308 -1.78 -49.48 -33.49
CA ILE A 308 -2.37 -48.14 -33.71
C ILE A 308 -3.87 -48.16 -33.42
N ILE A 309 -4.60 -49.15 -33.91
CA ILE A 309 -6.03 -49.30 -33.65
C ILE A 309 -6.29 -49.44 -32.12
N LEU A 310 -5.50 -50.24 -31.43
CA LEU A 310 -5.62 -50.43 -29.99
C LEU A 310 -5.34 -49.09 -29.24
N SER A 311 -4.33 -48.33 -29.65
CA SER A 311 -4.04 -47.03 -29.10
C SER A 311 -5.22 -46.05 -29.25
N VAL A 312 -5.85 -46.04 -30.42
CA VAL A 312 -7.02 -45.20 -30.71
C VAL A 312 -8.23 -45.61 -29.85
N ILE A 313 -8.44 -46.92 -29.69
CA ILE A 313 -9.52 -47.47 -28.83
C ILE A 313 -9.27 -46.99 -27.38
N ILE A 314 -8.06 -47.11 -26.87
CA ILE A 314 -7.71 -46.68 -25.50
C ILE A 314 -7.94 -45.17 -25.36
N TYR A 315 -7.56 -44.36 -26.34
CA TYR A 315 -7.83 -42.92 -26.31
C TYR A 315 -9.34 -42.63 -26.16
N PHE A 316 -10.21 -43.27 -26.97
CA PHE A 316 -11.65 -43.09 -26.85
C PHE A 316 -12.24 -43.62 -25.55
N ILE A 317 -11.69 -44.66 -24.97
CA ILE A 317 -12.11 -45.19 -23.65
C ILE A 317 -11.76 -44.14 -22.56
N ILE A 318 -10.55 -43.61 -22.57
CA ILE A 318 -10.09 -42.58 -21.58
C ILE A 318 -10.97 -41.34 -21.70
N ASP A 319 -11.23 -40.87 -22.91
CA ASP A 319 -12.06 -39.70 -23.17
C ASP A 319 -13.51 -39.91 -22.68
N ARG A 320 -14.09 -41.11 -22.94
CA ARG A 320 -15.49 -41.45 -22.56
C ARG A 320 -15.68 -41.62 -21.06
N ILE A 321 -14.68 -42.15 -20.36
CA ILE A 321 -14.76 -42.37 -18.90
C ILE A 321 -14.62 -41.05 -18.15
N ASN A 322 -14.32 -39.94 -18.85
CA ASN A 322 -14.07 -38.64 -18.20
C ASN A 322 -13.05 -38.70 -17.03
N LEU A 323 -12.06 -39.63 -17.14
CA LEU A 323 -11.11 -39.91 -16.07
C LEU A 323 -10.33 -38.64 -15.61
N PHE A 324 -10.44 -37.58 -16.38
CA PHE A 324 -9.69 -36.36 -16.20
C PHE A 324 -10.56 -35.09 -16.29
N LYS A 325 -11.87 -35.17 -16.15
CA LYS A 325 -12.74 -34.01 -15.94
C LYS A 325 -12.77 -33.58 -14.52
#